data_b4aa04c06253ab275f940bb34c51e158
#
_entry.id   b4aa04c06253ab275f940bb34c51e158
#
_cell.length_a   1.000
_cell.length_b   1.000
_cell.length_c   1.000
_cell.angle_alpha   90.00
_cell.angle_beta   90.00
_cell.angle_gamma   90.00
#
_symmetry.space_group_name_H-M   'P 1'
#
loop_
_entity.id
_entity.type
_entity.pdbx_description
1 polymer ?
#
loop_
_entity_poly.entity_id
_entity_poly.type
_entity_poly.pdbx_seq_one_letter_code
_entity_poly.pdbx_strand_id
1 'polypeptide(L)'
;MAVKTNARVDAEKATERKASRLLILSTGAGNLTPDVEARLRAVFSDYMVVPFDPKEDFEKLITPQARVVIAGGDGSIEFVVRKLADTRHPVGILSLGTFNNFALALGLPPDLGKQIEIVKKGRPRPITLGRVNGTVFLEACLVGLFGETIALGETLKDRTYGSLATDLASVLTAKRFSYELDGDLKGKGSAMSLVFTNTSSIGSRLPVGDSTPRDHYLEFAVLAGRTRSDIAARALASALLMKHAEEGLGQVFRFRKVSVTARPRVRVYADNMLVGRTPATVTAEVSAVKVILPP
;
A
#
# COMPACT_ATOMS: atom_id res chain seq x y z
N MET A 1 -7.73 -28.85 -41.83
CA MET A 1 -7.60 -27.39 -41.60
C MET A 1 -8.70 -26.79 -40.73
N ALA A 2 -9.63 -27.57 -40.18
CA ALA A 2 -10.81 -27.09 -39.43
C ALA A 2 -10.69 -27.13 -37.87
N VAL A 3 -9.63 -27.73 -37.31
CA VAL A 3 -9.52 -27.89 -35.83
C VAL A 3 -8.86 -26.69 -35.12
N LYS A 4 -8.12 -25.84 -35.84
CA LYS A 4 -7.49 -24.63 -35.26
C LYS A 4 -8.43 -23.44 -35.12
N THR A 5 -9.59 -23.44 -35.74
CA THR A 5 -10.53 -22.31 -35.73
C THR A 5 -11.43 -22.33 -34.50
N ASN A 6 -11.78 -23.51 -33.97
CA ASN A 6 -12.64 -23.59 -32.77
C ASN A 6 -11.93 -23.17 -31.48
N ALA A 7 -10.65 -23.52 -31.32
CA ALA A 7 -9.89 -23.14 -30.10
C ALA A 7 -9.67 -21.62 -29.96
N ARG A 8 -9.59 -20.88 -31.08
CA ARG A 8 -9.51 -19.41 -31.06
C ARG A 8 -10.86 -18.76 -30.76
N VAL A 9 -11.94 -19.28 -31.28
CA VAL A 9 -13.31 -18.79 -31.02
C VAL A 9 -13.74 -19.09 -29.59
N ASP A 10 -13.30 -20.22 -29.02
CA ASP A 10 -13.54 -20.54 -27.60
C ASP A 10 -12.66 -19.73 -26.65
N ALA A 11 -11.44 -19.37 -27.04
CA ALA A 11 -10.59 -18.47 -26.31
C ALA A 11 -11.12 -17.01 -26.35
N GLU A 12 -11.63 -16.53 -27.50
CA GLU A 12 -12.26 -15.20 -27.61
C GLU A 12 -13.60 -15.15 -26.86
N LYS A 13 -14.39 -16.19 -26.81
CA LYS A 13 -15.62 -16.26 -26.01
C LYS A 13 -15.38 -16.40 -24.51
N ALA A 14 -14.23 -16.91 -24.09
CA ALA A 14 -13.82 -16.94 -22.69
C ALA A 14 -13.49 -15.52 -22.17
N THR A 15 -13.10 -14.60 -23.04
CA THR A 15 -12.74 -13.22 -22.68
C THR A 15 -13.96 -12.31 -22.44
N GLU A 16 -15.18 -12.73 -22.79
CA GLU A 16 -16.42 -11.95 -22.58
C GLU A 16 -17.18 -12.26 -21.29
N ARG A 17 -16.83 -13.31 -20.54
CA ARG A 17 -17.53 -13.66 -19.31
C ARG A 17 -16.96 -12.89 -18.11
N LYS A 18 -17.60 -11.79 -17.75
CA LYS A 18 -17.29 -11.07 -16.50
C LYS A 18 -17.64 -11.92 -15.28
N ALA A 19 -16.73 -11.98 -14.32
CA ALA A 19 -16.88 -12.76 -13.10
C ALA A 19 -17.53 -11.95 -11.97
N SER A 20 -18.42 -12.55 -11.22
CA SER A 20 -18.94 -12.00 -9.97
C SER A 20 -17.99 -12.23 -8.78
N ARG A 21 -16.99 -13.11 -8.97
CA ARG A 21 -15.97 -13.47 -7.98
C ARG A 21 -14.63 -13.65 -8.68
N LEU A 22 -13.63 -12.88 -8.24
CA LEU A 22 -12.29 -12.91 -8.81
C LEU A 22 -11.26 -13.19 -7.72
N LEU A 23 -10.35 -14.11 -7.95
CA LEU A 23 -9.15 -14.35 -7.15
C LEU A 23 -7.92 -13.95 -7.96
N ILE A 24 -7.18 -12.96 -7.48
CA ILE A 24 -5.92 -12.51 -8.08
C ILE A 24 -4.78 -13.15 -7.29
N LEU A 25 -3.89 -13.89 -7.96
CA LEU A 25 -2.74 -14.55 -7.36
C LEU A 25 -1.44 -13.85 -7.77
N SER A 26 -0.71 -13.32 -6.81
CA SER A 26 0.61 -12.72 -7.05
C SER A 26 1.69 -13.79 -6.98
N THR A 27 2.12 -14.28 -8.13
CA THR A 27 3.14 -15.35 -8.25
C THR A 27 4.53 -14.94 -7.73
N GLY A 28 4.79 -13.64 -7.56
CA GLY A 28 6.01 -13.11 -6.94
C GLY A 28 5.96 -12.98 -5.40
N ALA A 29 4.85 -13.36 -4.76
CA ALA A 29 4.73 -13.28 -3.30
C ALA A 29 5.60 -14.36 -2.62
N GLY A 30 6.43 -13.95 -1.66
CA GLY A 30 7.44 -14.82 -1.04
C GLY A 30 6.89 -16.08 -0.36
N ASN A 31 5.64 -16.03 0.11
CA ASN A 31 4.98 -17.17 0.79
C ASN A 31 3.97 -17.91 -0.11
N LEU A 32 3.91 -17.61 -1.41
CA LEU A 32 3.09 -18.38 -2.35
C LEU A 32 3.87 -19.60 -2.87
N THR A 33 3.82 -20.70 -2.13
CA THR A 33 4.35 -22.00 -2.58
C THR A 33 3.34 -22.72 -3.51
N PRO A 34 3.76 -23.73 -4.31
CA PRO A 34 2.84 -24.51 -5.12
C PRO A 34 1.68 -25.14 -4.32
N ASP A 35 1.96 -25.59 -3.09
CA ASP A 35 0.94 -26.18 -2.20
C ASP A 35 -0.07 -25.10 -1.73
N VAL A 36 0.41 -23.91 -1.40
CA VAL A 36 -0.46 -22.77 -1.05
C VAL A 36 -1.32 -22.37 -2.23
N GLU A 37 -0.77 -22.28 -3.43
CA GLU A 37 -1.52 -21.99 -4.64
C GLU A 37 -2.60 -23.05 -4.91
N ALA A 38 -2.24 -24.35 -4.88
CA ALA A 38 -3.18 -25.45 -5.07
C ALA A 38 -4.32 -25.39 -4.04
N ARG A 39 -3.99 -25.14 -2.76
CA ARG A 39 -4.97 -24.96 -1.69
C ARG A 39 -5.91 -23.78 -1.98
N LEU A 40 -5.39 -22.63 -2.41
CA LEU A 40 -6.21 -21.45 -2.71
C LEU A 40 -7.15 -21.72 -3.90
N ARG A 41 -6.66 -22.35 -4.96
CA ARG A 41 -7.49 -22.73 -6.11
C ARG A 41 -8.61 -23.70 -5.73
N ALA A 42 -8.34 -24.66 -4.85
CA ALA A 42 -9.34 -25.61 -4.36
C ALA A 42 -10.40 -24.91 -3.47
N VAL A 43 -9.97 -24.05 -2.55
CA VAL A 43 -10.86 -23.35 -1.61
C VAL A 43 -11.74 -22.30 -2.32
N PHE A 44 -11.24 -21.66 -3.36
CA PHE A 44 -11.91 -20.65 -4.17
C PHE A 44 -12.28 -21.18 -5.57
N SER A 45 -12.70 -22.45 -5.66
CA SER A 45 -13.06 -23.12 -6.92
C SER A 45 -14.21 -22.46 -7.68
N ASP A 46 -15.02 -21.66 -7.01
CA ASP A 46 -16.11 -20.86 -7.57
C ASP A 46 -15.69 -19.43 -8.00
N TYR A 47 -14.38 -19.11 -7.91
CA TYR A 47 -13.80 -17.85 -8.35
C TYR A 47 -13.10 -18.00 -9.71
N MET A 48 -13.20 -16.99 -10.56
CA MET A 48 -12.25 -16.85 -11.66
C MET A 48 -10.89 -16.56 -11.09
N VAL A 49 -9.87 -17.34 -11.43
CA VAL A 49 -8.51 -17.18 -10.91
C VAL A 49 -7.63 -16.61 -12.01
N VAL A 50 -6.98 -15.48 -11.70
CA VAL A 50 -6.05 -14.82 -12.62
C VAL A 50 -4.71 -14.53 -11.92
N PRO A 51 -3.59 -14.56 -12.66
CA PRO A 51 -2.32 -14.09 -12.11
C PRO A 51 -2.37 -12.57 -11.91
N PHE A 52 -1.64 -12.09 -10.92
CA PHE A 52 -1.42 -10.64 -10.76
C PHE A 52 -0.46 -10.15 -11.83
N ASP A 53 -0.91 -9.21 -12.64
CA ASP A 53 -0.07 -8.43 -13.54
C ASP A 53 -0.48 -6.94 -13.41
N PRO A 54 0.44 -6.04 -13.03
CA PRO A 54 0.12 -4.62 -12.90
C PRO A 54 -0.17 -3.94 -14.26
N LYS A 55 0.10 -4.59 -15.38
CA LYS A 55 -0.23 -4.10 -16.74
C LYS A 55 -1.62 -4.51 -17.18
N GLU A 56 -2.18 -5.54 -16.57
CA GLU A 56 -3.51 -6.07 -16.89
C GLU A 56 -4.60 -5.29 -16.14
N ASP A 57 -5.67 -5.00 -16.83
CA ASP A 57 -6.83 -4.32 -16.27
C ASP A 57 -7.88 -5.35 -15.82
N PHE A 58 -7.68 -5.90 -14.63
CA PHE A 58 -8.59 -6.90 -14.07
C PHE A 58 -10.02 -6.38 -13.85
N GLU A 59 -10.23 -5.06 -13.82
CA GLU A 59 -11.56 -4.46 -13.68
C GLU A 59 -12.46 -4.80 -14.87
N LYS A 60 -11.88 -5.06 -16.04
CA LYS A 60 -12.62 -5.52 -17.22
C LYS A 60 -13.18 -6.94 -17.06
N LEU A 61 -12.58 -7.72 -16.17
CA LEU A 61 -12.93 -9.12 -15.93
C LEU A 61 -14.08 -9.31 -14.93
N ILE A 62 -14.53 -8.24 -14.26
CA ILE A 62 -15.49 -8.33 -13.17
C ILE A 62 -16.82 -7.64 -13.48
N THR A 63 -17.89 -8.19 -12.90
CA THR A 63 -19.21 -7.55 -12.90
C THR A 63 -19.28 -6.44 -11.86
N PRO A 64 -20.25 -5.50 -11.94
CA PRO A 64 -20.48 -4.55 -10.87
C PRO A 64 -20.65 -5.23 -9.50
N GLN A 65 -19.99 -4.72 -8.48
CA GLN A 65 -20.01 -5.27 -7.11
C GLN A 65 -19.42 -6.69 -6.96
N ALA A 66 -18.65 -7.17 -7.94
CA ALA A 66 -17.95 -8.45 -7.83
C ALA A 66 -17.08 -8.48 -6.55
N ARG A 67 -17.00 -9.65 -5.94
CA ARG A 67 -16.10 -9.91 -4.82
C ARG A 67 -14.70 -10.18 -5.38
N VAL A 68 -13.73 -9.35 -5.04
CA VAL A 68 -12.34 -9.50 -5.46
C VAL A 68 -11.49 -9.96 -4.28
N VAL A 69 -10.73 -11.01 -4.47
CA VAL A 69 -9.77 -11.52 -3.48
C VAL A 69 -8.37 -11.36 -4.06
N ILE A 70 -7.47 -10.74 -3.30
CA ILE A 70 -6.05 -10.66 -3.62
C ILE A 70 -5.24 -11.53 -2.68
N ALA A 71 -4.49 -12.47 -3.23
CA ALA A 71 -3.50 -13.25 -2.52
C ALA A 71 -2.11 -12.82 -2.98
N GLY A 72 -1.39 -12.08 -2.12
CA GLY A 72 -0.11 -11.50 -2.52
C GLY A 72 0.62 -10.79 -1.40
N GLY A 73 1.74 -10.18 -1.72
CA GLY A 73 2.50 -9.29 -0.84
C GLY A 73 1.94 -7.87 -0.82
N ASP A 74 2.55 -7.00 0.00
CA ASP A 74 2.09 -5.62 0.24
C ASP A 74 1.88 -4.85 -1.07
N GLY A 75 2.83 -4.88 -2.00
CA GLY A 75 2.71 -4.15 -3.27
C GLY A 75 1.55 -4.61 -4.16
N SER A 76 1.25 -5.93 -4.20
CA SER A 76 0.12 -6.44 -4.97
C SER A 76 -1.22 -6.09 -4.31
N ILE A 77 -1.28 -6.16 -2.97
CA ILE A 77 -2.44 -5.76 -2.18
C ILE A 77 -2.71 -4.28 -2.38
N GLU A 78 -1.65 -3.45 -2.27
CA GLU A 78 -1.71 -2.02 -2.48
C GLU A 78 -2.27 -1.67 -3.87
N PHE A 79 -1.74 -2.31 -4.91
CA PHE A 79 -2.20 -2.09 -6.28
C PHE A 79 -3.69 -2.39 -6.44
N VAL A 80 -4.14 -3.56 -5.98
CA VAL A 80 -5.55 -3.99 -6.13
C VAL A 80 -6.49 -3.11 -5.30
N VAL A 81 -6.13 -2.82 -4.05
CA VAL A 81 -6.95 -1.97 -3.17
C VAL A 81 -7.04 -0.55 -3.72
N ARG A 82 -5.93 0.01 -4.23
CA ARG A 82 -5.91 1.34 -4.87
C ARG A 82 -6.79 1.40 -6.11
N LYS A 83 -6.77 0.37 -6.95
CA LYS A 83 -7.64 0.26 -8.13
C LYS A 83 -9.13 0.16 -7.78
N LEU A 84 -9.44 -0.49 -6.67
CA LEU A 84 -10.82 -0.67 -6.21
C LEU A 84 -11.28 0.42 -5.23
N ALA A 85 -10.43 1.40 -4.92
CA ALA A 85 -10.83 2.59 -4.17
C ALA A 85 -11.96 3.33 -4.90
N ASP A 86 -12.89 3.90 -4.13
CA ASP A 86 -14.07 4.60 -4.62
C ASP A 86 -15.07 3.71 -5.40
N THR A 87 -14.84 2.39 -5.42
CA THR A 87 -15.74 1.41 -6.00
C THR A 87 -16.61 0.71 -4.93
N ARG A 88 -17.56 -0.11 -5.37
CA ARG A 88 -18.40 -0.89 -4.47
C ARG A 88 -17.95 -2.34 -4.32
N HIS A 89 -16.81 -2.72 -4.90
CA HIS A 89 -16.30 -4.08 -4.85
C HIS A 89 -15.80 -4.45 -3.45
N PRO A 90 -16.34 -5.51 -2.82
CA PRO A 90 -15.74 -6.03 -1.59
C PRO A 90 -14.39 -6.69 -1.88
N VAL A 91 -13.36 -6.30 -1.13
CA VAL A 91 -12.00 -6.83 -1.27
C VAL A 91 -11.68 -7.78 -0.13
N GLY A 92 -11.34 -9.02 -0.46
CA GLY A 92 -10.73 -9.98 0.46
C GLY A 92 -9.21 -9.95 0.35
N ILE A 93 -8.51 -9.99 1.47
CA ILE A 93 -7.05 -9.93 1.51
C ILE A 93 -6.50 -11.23 2.09
N LEU A 94 -5.59 -11.87 1.34
CA LEU A 94 -4.78 -12.99 1.76
C LEU A 94 -3.31 -12.56 1.67
N SER A 95 -2.73 -12.19 2.79
CA SER A 95 -1.39 -11.59 2.83
C SER A 95 -0.31 -12.67 2.80
N LEU A 96 0.46 -12.72 1.74
CA LEU A 96 1.53 -13.68 1.47
C LEU A 96 2.91 -13.00 1.37
N GLY A 97 3.01 -11.75 1.78
CA GLY A 97 4.26 -10.98 1.81
C GLY A 97 5.08 -11.22 3.07
N THR A 98 6.19 -10.50 3.18
CA THR A 98 7.09 -10.55 4.33
C THR A 98 6.60 -9.66 5.48
N PHE A 99 6.15 -8.45 5.19
CA PHE A 99 5.76 -7.47 6.21
C PHE A 99 4.26 -7.45 6.49
N ASN A 100 3.45 -7.44 5.43
CA ASN A 100 1.98 -7.46 5.49
C ASN A 100 1.40 -6.33 6.36
N ASN A 101 2.02 -5.13 6.31
CA ASN A 101 1.68 -4.00 7.18
C ASN A 101 0.21 -3.61 7.11
N PHE A 102 -0.31 -3.45 5.89
CA PHE A 102 -1.70 -3.06 5.69
C PHE A 102 -2.68 -4.12 6.21
N ALA A 103 -2.40 -5.40 5.96
CA ALA A 103 -3.22 -6.50 6.46
C ALA A 103 -3.22 -6.56 8.01
N LEU A 104 -2.05 -6.36 8.62
CA LEU A 104 -1.91 -6.31 10.09
C LEU A 104 -2.62 -5.08 10.67
N ALA A 105 -2.50 -3.92 10.05
CA ALA A 105 -3.20 -2.69 10.48
C ALA A 105 -4.73 -2.84 10.41
N LEU A 106 -5.24 -3.64 9.48
CA LEU A 106 -6.66 -4.04 9.43
C LEU A 106 -7.05 -5.04 10.54
N GLY A 107 -6.09 -5.57 11.30
CA GLY A 107 -6.32 -6.61 12.31
C GLY A 107 -6.51 -8.00 11.72
N LEU A 108 -6.05 -8.24 10.48
CA LEU A 108 -6.05 -9.58 9.92
C LEU A 108 -4.97 -10.44 10.59
N PRO A 109 -5.29 -11.69 10.98
CA PRO A 109 -4.31 -12.59 11.59
C PRO A 109 -3.23 -12.99 10.58
N PRO A 110 -1.98 -13.30 11.04
CA PRO A 110 -0.92 -13.76 10.15
C PRO A 110 -1.16 -15.16 9.58
N ASP A 111 -2.02 -15.96 10.18
CA ASP A 111 -2.35 -17.32 9.73
C ASP A 111 -3.24 -17.31 8.49
N LEU A 112 -2.77 -17.90 7.40
CA LEU A 112 -3.47 -17.96 6.12
C LEU A 112 -4.83 -18.68 6.22
N GLY A 113 -4.92 -19.74 7.03
CA GLY A 113 -6.18 -20.47 7.22
C GLY A 113 -7.27 -19.58 7.83
N LYS A 114 -6.91 -18.79 8.83
CA LYS A 114 -7.81 -17.80 9.44
C LYS A 114 -8.18 -16.68 8.46
N GLN A 115 -7.22 -16.21 7.66
CA GLN A 115 -7.52 -15.22 6.61
C GLN A 115 -8.51 -15.76 5.56
N ILE A 116 -8.35 -17.02 5.13
CA ILE A 116 -9.29 -17.69 4.24
C ILE A 116 -10.69 -17.75 4.87
N GLU A 117 -10.80 -18.10 6.15
CA GLU A 117 -12.09 -18.10 6.85
C GLU A 117 -12.72 -16.72 6.90
N ILE A 118 -11.94 -15.68 7.17
CA ILE A 118 -12.41 -14.29 7.16
C ILE A 118 -12.92 -13.92 5.77
N VAL A 119 -12.17 -14.22 4.71
CA VAL A 119 -12.59 -13.93 3.34
C VAL A 119 -13.89 -14.66 2.99
N LYS A 120 -14.11 -15.89 3.46
CA LYS A 120 -15.33 -16.67 3.19
C LYS A 120 -16.52 -16.23 4.04
N LYS A 121 -16.32 -15.99 5.32
CA LYS A 121 -17.42 -15.80 6.32
C LYS A 121 -17.55 -14.37 6.82
N GLY A 122 -16.53 -13.52 6.61
CA GLY A 122 -16.49 -12.13 7.04
C GLY A 122 -17.47 -11.23 6.30
N ARG A 123 -17.55 -9.99 6.76
CA ARG A 123 -18.44 -8.97 6.19
C ARG A 123 -17.63 -7.83 5.56
N PRO A 124 -18.09 -7.29 4.43
CA PRO A 124 -17.51 -6.07 3.89
C PRO A 124 -17.69 -4.91 4.88
N ARG A 125 -16.58 -4.33 5.31
CA ARG A 125 -16.54 -3.16 6.19
C ARG A 125 -15.88 -2.01 5.43
N PRO A 126 -16.46 -0.81 5.48
CA PRO A 126 -15.80 0.36 4.91
C PRO A 126 -14.54 0.67 5.72
N ILE A 127 -13.48 1.05 5.03
CA ILE A 127 -12.23 1.49 5.64
C ILE A 127 -11.79 2.83 5.06
N THR A 128 -10.96 3.53 5.80
CA THR A 128 -10.32 4.78 5.38
C THR A 128 -9.04 4.50 4.62
N LEU A 129 -8.83 5.23 3.54
CA LEU A 129 -7.55 5.32 2.84
C LEU A 129 -7.06 6.77 2.88
N GLY A 130 -5.77 6.97 2.74
CA GLY A 130 -5.23 8.30 2.55
C GLY A 130 -5.26 8.69 1.07
N ARG A 131 -5.37 9.98 0.78
CA ARG A 131 -5.23 10.53 -0.57
C ARG A 131 -4.31 11.73 -0.55
N VAL A 132 -3.35 11.79 -1.46
CA VAL A 132 -2.48 12.94 -1.66
C VAL A 132 -2.50 13.36 -3.12
N ASN A 133 -2.89 14.61 -3.39
CA ASN A 133 -2.99 15.16 -4.74
C ASN A 133 -3.76 14.26 -5.73
N GLY A 134 -4.84 13.61 -5.27
CA GLY A 134 -5.64 12.69 -6.08
C GLY A 134 -5.17 11.23 -6.06
N THR A 135 -3.95 10.93 -5.60
CA THR A 135 -3.43 9.56 -5.51
C THR A 135 -3.71 8.94 -4.14
N VAL A 136 -4.29 7.75 -4.14
CA VAL A 136 -4.57 6.97 -2.93
C VAL A 136 -3.29 6.34 -2.38
N PHE A 137 -3.15 6.32 -1.06
CA PHE A 137 -2.15 5.53 -0.34
C PHE A 137 -2.83 4.69 0.76
N LEU A 138 -2.24 3.55 1.08
CA LEU A 138 -2.74 2.62 2.07
C LEU A 138 -2.04 2.78 3.42
N GLU A 139 -0.72 2.94 3.40
CA GLU A 139 0.10 3.04 4.61
C GLU A 139 0.45 4.48 4.95
N ALA A 140 1.12 5.19 4.04
CA ALA A 140 1.58 6.54 4.34
C ALA A 140 1.78 7.44 3.11
N CYS A 141 1.58 8.74 3.31
CA CYS A 141 2.16 9.77 2.47
C CYS A 141 3.43 10.30 3.13
N LEU A 142 4.52 10.32 2.39
CA LEU A 142 5.86 10.70 2.85
C LEU A 142 6.34 11.94 2.10
N VAL A 143 6.85 12.92 2.84
CA VAL A 143 7.37 14.16 2.27
C VAL A 143 8.84 14.33 2.67
N GLY A 144 9.73 14.38 1.67
CA GLY A 144 11.15 14.54 1.86
C GLY A 144 11.93 13.23 2.00
N LEU A 145 13.00 13.23 2.78
CA LEU A 145 14.05 12.20 2.81
C LEU A 145 13.55 10.78 3.04
N PHE A 146 12.60 10.57 3.93
CA PHE A 146 12.15 9.22 4.26
C PHE A 146 11.46 8.51 3.08
N GLY A 147 10.69 9.26 2.27
CA GLY A 147 10.12 8.74 1.03
C GLY A 147 11.19 8.33 0.02
N GLU A 148 12.29 9.09 -0.06
CA GLU A 148 13.42 8.77 -0.93
C GLU A 148 14.15 7.50 -0.49
N THR A 149 14.27 7.25 0.82
CA THR A 149 14.90 6.02 1.35
C THR A 149 14.05 4.77 1.13
N ILE A 150 12.74 4.87 1.21
CA ILE A 150 11.83 3.75 0.90
C ILE A 150 11.91 3.42 -0.59
N ALA A 151 11.84 4.42 -1.46
CA ALA A 151 11.98 4.24 -2.90
C ALA A 151 13.32 3.58 -3.27
N LEU A 152 14.41 3.97 -2.62
CA LEU A 152 15.73 3.35 -2.79
C LEU A 152 15.71 1.86 -2.36
N GLY A 153 15.06 1.55 -1.25
CA GLY A 153 14.93 0.17 -0.74
C GLY A 153 14.19 -0.75 -1.73
N GLU A 154 13.12 -0.27 -2.35
CA GLU A 154 12.40 -1.02 -3.39
C GLU A 154 13.25 -1.20 -4.66
N THR A 155 13.94 -0.15 -5.12
CA THR A 155 14.89 -0.23 -6.26
C THR A 155 15.96 -1.30 -6.05
N LEU A 156 16.47 -1.43 -4.82
CA LEU A 156 17.47 -2.45 -4.47
C LEU A 156 16.86 -3.87 -4.48
N LYS A 157 15.64 -4.04 -4.00
CA LYS A 157 14.94 -5.34 -4.02
C LYS A 157 14.64 -5.80 -5.46
N ASP A 158 14.17 -4.90 -6.29
CA ASP A 158 13.77 -5.19 -7.67
C ASP A 158 14.97 -5.31 -8.62
N ARG A 159 16.21 -5.10 -8.13
CA ARG A 159 17.45 -5.07 -8.93
C ARG A 159 17.41 -4.10 -10.12
N THR A 160 16.61 -3.06 -10.03
CA THR A 160 16.51 -2.01 -11.06
C THR A 160 17.59 -0.96 -10.83
N TYR A 161 18.82 -1.25 -11.24
CA TYR A 161 20.00 -0.41 -10.95
C TYR A 161 20.01 0.96 -11.66
N GLY A 162 19.10 1.20 -12.60
CA GLY A 162 19.09 2.44 -13.40
C GLY A 162 18.85 3.73 -12.60
N SER A 163 18.09 3.67 -11.50
CA SER A 163 17.80 4.82 -10.63
C SER A 163 18.65 4.85 -9.35
N LEU A 164 19.38 3.77 -9.04
CA LEU A 164 20.10 3.60 -7.78
C LEU A 164 21.04 4.76 -7.45
N ALA A 165 21.81 5.22 -8.40
CA ALA A 165 22.75 6.33 -8.19
C ALA A 165 22.03 7.65 -7.90
N THR A 166 20.89 7.90 -8.56
CA THR A 166 20.06 9.11 -8.38
C THR A 166 19.37 9.08 -7.03
N ASP A 167 18.86 7.93 -6.63
CA ASP A 167 18.14 7.76 -5.35
C ASP A 167 19.13 7.85 -4.18
N LEU A 168 20.29 7.22 -4.31
CA LEU A 168 21.37 7.35 -3.32
C LEU A 168 21.87 8.80 -3.20
N ALA A 169 22.07 9.50 -4.32
CA ALA A 169 22.45 10.91 -4.32
C ALA A 169 21.40 11.79 -3.64
N SER A 170 20.11 11.52 -3.85
CA SER A 170 19.00 12.23 -3.18
C SER A 170 19.06 12.07 -1.66
N VAL A 171 19.30 10.85 -1.18
CA VAL A 171 19.45 10.58 0.26
C VAL A 171 20.67 11.30 0.84
N LEU A 172 21.81 11.23 0.15
CA LEU A 172 23.05 11.84 0.61
C LEU A 172 23.03 13.37 0.59
N THR A 173 22.27 13.96 -0.33
CA THR A 173 22.18 15.43 -0.50
C THR A 173 20.97 16.06 0.17
N ALA A 174 20.08 15.27 0.78
CA ALA A 174 18.88 15.75 1.43
C ALA A 174 19.19 16.84 2.46
N LYS A 175 18.45 17.94 2.41
CA LYS A 175 18.58 19.09 3.30
C LYS A 175 17.29 19.25 4.11
N ARG A 176 17.44 19.90 5.27
CA ARG A 176 16.24 20.37 5.99
C ARG A 176 15.49 21.37 5.11
N PHE A 177 14.18 21.31 5.20
CA PHE A 177 13.29 22.25 4.54
C PHE A 177 12.38 22.91 5.59
N SER A 178 11.98 24.14 5.36
CA SER A 178 10.91 24.76 6.12
C SER A 178 9.57 24.28 5.57
N TYR A 179 8.62 24.04 6.47
CA TYR A 179 7.25 23.66 6.08
C TYR A 179 6.22 24.50 6.79
N GLU A 180 5.06 24.59 6.18
CA GLU A 180 3.85 25.18 6.74
C GLU A 180 2.68 24.25 6.47
N LEU A 181 1.88 24.00 7.54
CA LEU A 181 0.65 23.23 7.50
C LEU A 181 -0.54 24.18 7.57
N ASP A 182 -1.59 23.88 6.78
CA ASP A 182 -2.87 24.58 6.81
C ASP A 182 -4.02 23.58 6.65
N GLY A 183 -5.13 23.80 7.34
CA GLY A 183 -6.28 22.92 7.41
C GLY A 183 -6.59 22.53 8.85
N ASP A 184 -6.84 21.23 9.09
CA ASP A 184 -7.11 20.71 10.44
C ASP A 184 -5.90 20.84 11.36
N LEU A 185 -4.71 20.79 10.80
CA LEU A 185 -3.46 21.10 11.48
C LEU A 185 -2.89 22.41 10.95
N LYS A 186 -2.46 23.27 11.87
CA LYS A 186 -1.81 24.54 11.55
C LYS A 186 -0.48 24.62 12.27
N GLY A 187 0.55 25.05 11.55
CA GLY A 187 1.88 25.21 12.14
C GLY A 187 2.96 25.40 11.11
N LYS A 188 4.12 25.81 11.59
CA LYS A 188 5.34 26.01 10.79
C LYS A 188 6.50 25.34 11.49
N GLY A 189 7.44 24.83 10.72
CA GLY A 189 8.61 24.18 11.28
C GLY A 189 9.70 23.92 10.25
N SER A 190 10.70 23.17 10.68
CA SER A 190 11.77 22.70 9.83
C SER A 190 11.98 21.20 10.04
N ALA A 191 11.99 20.44 8.97
CA ALA A 191 12.11 19.00 8.99
C ALA A 191 13.03 18.48 7.87
N MET A 192 13.42 17.23 7.95
CA MET A 192 13.98 16.45 6.85
C MET A 192 12.94 15.51 6.23
N SER A 193 11.92 15.15 7.02
CA SER A 193 10.78 14.35 6.56
C SER A 193 9.54 14.65 7.37
N LEU A 194 8.39 14.62 6.68
CA LEU A 194 7.06 14.60 7.27
C LEU A 194 6.39 13.29 6.87
N VAL A 195 5.65 12.72 7.80
CA VAL A 195 4.91 11.46 7.62
C VAL A 195 3.44 11.70 7.91
N PHE A 196 2.59 11.32 6.98
CA PHE A 196 1.14 11.30 7.13
C PHE A 196 0.70 9.84 6.98
N THR A 197 0.27 9.21 8.06
CA THR A 197 0.06 7.75 8.10
C THR A 197 -1.39 7.37 8.32
N ASN A 198 -1.77 6.24 7.73
CA ASN A 198 -3.04 5.54 7.89
C ASN A 198 -2.88 4.24 8.68
N THR A 199 -1.65 3.90 9.05
CA THR A 199 -1.30 2.67 9.76
C THR A 199 -0.37 2.97 10.92
N SER A 200 -0.35 2.12 11.92
CA SER A 200 0.51 2.26 13.09
C SER A 200 2.00 2.04 12.81
N SER A 201 2.31 1.43 11.66
CA SER A 201 3.69 1.21 11.21
C SER A 201 3.79 1.29 9.70
N ILE A 202 4.99 1.63 9.20
CA ILE A 202 5.29 1.76 7.76
C ILE A 202 6.57 1.01 7.39
N GLY A 203 6.67 0.60 6.12
CA GLY A 203 7.85 -0.09 5.58
C GLY A 203 8.16 -1.38 6.36
N SER A 204 9.38 -1.53 6.84
CA SER A 204 9.80 -2.69 7.65
C SER A 204 9.36 -2.60 9.13
N ARG A 205 8.10 -2.20 9.37
CA ARG A 205 7.46 -2.06 10.69
C ARG A 205 8.05 -0.94 11.57
N LEU A 206 8.44 0.18 10.95
CA LEU A 206 8.78 1.39 11.71
C LEU A 206 7.50 1.91 12.38
N PRO A 207 7.43 1.96 13.72
CA PRO A 207 6.27 2.51 14.41
C PRO A 207 6.14 4.01 14.15
N VAL A 208 4.96 4.47 13.77
CA VAL A 208 4.71 5.89 13.45
C VAL A 208 3.56 6.51 14.23
N GLY A 209 2.66 5.69 14.76
CA GLY A 209 1.49 6.14 15.50
C GLY A 209 0.61 4.97 15.89
N ASP A 210 -0.67 5.25 16.15
CA ASP A 210 -1.65 4.27 16.57
C ASP A 210 -2.82 4.14 15.58
N SER A 211 -2.80 4.91 14.47
CA SER A 211 -3.90 4.89 13.49
C SER A 211 -4.02 3.53 12.78
N THR A 212 -5.26 3.21 12.45
CA THR A 212 -5.62 2.04 11.67
C THR A 212 -6.54 2.46 10.52
N PRO A 213 -6.60 1.69 9.42
CA PRO A 213 -7.54 1.99 8.34
C PRO A 213 -9.03 1.93 8.75
N ARG A 214 -9.34 1.53 9.98
CA ARG A 214 -10.70 1.55 10.54
C ARG A 214 -11.06 2.90 11.16
N ASP A 215 -10.08 3.76 11.39
CA ASP A 215 -10.28 5.10 11.92
C ASP A 215 -10.80 6.06 10.85
N HIS A 216 -11.39 7.17 11.26
CA HIS A 216 -11.90 8.19 10.34
C HIS A 216 -10.95 9.40 10.23
N TYR A 217 -9.66 9.20 10.52
CA TYR A 217 -8.60 10.19 10.49
C TYR A 217 -7.30 9.54 10.04
N LEU A 218 -6.36 10.37 9.69
CA LEU A 218 -4.96 10.02 9.49
C LEU A 218 -4.13 10.65 10.62
N GLU A 219 -2.89 10.20 10.76
CA GLU A 219 -1.96 10.78 11.71
C GLU A 219 -0.80 11.46 11.00
N PHE A 220 -0.33 12.56 11.58
CA PHE A 220 0.81 13.33 11.12
C PHE A 220 1.91 13.28 12.17
N ALA A 221 3.13 13.05 11.73
CA ALA A 221 4.33 13.13 12.54
C ALA A 221 5.48 13.80 11.79
N VAL A 222 6.35 14.45 12.53
CA VAL A 222 7.63 14.94 12.05
C VAL A 222 8.69 13.90 12.37
N LEU A 223 9.35 13.36 11.37
CA LEU A 223 10.46 12.43 11.60
C LEU A 223 11.65 13.25 12.12
N ALA A 224 11.83 13.24 13.44
CA ALA A 224 12.90 13.92 14.13
C ALA A 224 14.18 13.07 14.08
N GLY A 225 15.04 13.33 13.09
CA GLY A 225 16.45 12.91 13.13
C GLY A 225 17.32 14.12 13.46
N ARG A 226 18.29 13.96 14.38
CA ARG A 226 19.27 15.02 14.66
C ARG A 226 20.19 15.23 13.46
N THR A 227 20.52 14.14 12.76
CA THR A 227 21.43 14.17 11.59
C THR A 227 20.84 13.36 10.42
N ARG A 228 21.40 13.58 9.23
CA ARG A 228 21.04 12.78 8.03
C ARG A 228 21.36 11.30 8.22
N SER A 229 22.50 11.03 8.86
CA SER A 229 22.95 9.68 9.18
C SER A 229 21.98 8.95 10.09
N ASP A 230 21.35 9.64 11.05
CA ASP A 230 20.37 9.02 11.96
C ASP A 230 19.11 8.57 11.20
N ILE A 231 18.60 9.43 10.31
CA ILE A 231 17.39 9.10 9.52
C ILE A 231 17.70 8.01 8.49
N ALA A 232 18.82 8.15 7.77
CA ALA A 232 19.24 7.15 6.77
C ALA A 232 19.60 5.81 7.44
N ALA A 233 20.28 5.84 8.58
CA ALA A 233 20.62 4.62 9.33
C ALA A 233 19.37 3.93 9.88
N ARG A 234 18.39 4.66 10.41
CA ARG A 234 17.11 4.09 10.88
C ARG A 234 16.31 3.48 9.73
N ALA A 235 16.20 4.19 8.59
CA ALA A 235 15.54 3.67 7.40
C ALA A 235 16.26 2.44 6.82
N LEU A 236 17.59 2.47 6.76
CA LEU A 236 18.42 1.36 6.27
C LEU A 236 18.42 0.18 7.25
N ALA A 237 18.55 0.43 8.55
CA ALA A 237 18.47 -0.59 9.59
C ALA A 237 17.09 -1.25 9.61
N SER A 238 16.03 -0.48 9.45
CA SER A 238 14.67 -0.98 9.30
C SER A 238 14.55 -1.88 8.06
N ALA A 239 15.10 -1.45 6.91
CA ALA A 239 15.04 -2.19 5.66
C ALA A 239 15.91 -3.47 5.66
N LEU A 240 17.12 -3.43 6.25
CA LEU A 240 18.09 -4.52 6.18
C LEU A 240 18.05 -5.46 7.37
N LEU A 241 17.78 -4.97 8.58
CA LEU A 241 17.98 -5.73 9.81
C LEU A 241 16.69 -6.31 10.39
N MET A 242 15.51 -6.01 9.81
CA MET A 242 14.20 -6.43 10.34
C MET A 242 14.03 -6.19 11.86
N LYS A 243 14.84 -5.32 12.45
CA LYS A 243 14.74 -4.97 13.87
C LYS A 243 13.70 -3.88 14.04
N HIS A 244 12.78 -4.12 14.96
CA HIS A 244 11.83 -3.10 15.39
C HIS A 244 12.60 -1.90 15.94
N ALA A 245 12.32 -0.70 15.43
CA ALA A 245 12.74 0.51 16.09
C ALA A 245 11.89 0.63 17.36
N GLU A 246 12.52 0.52 18.52
CA GLU A 246 11.81 0.60 19.83
C GLU A 246 11.27 1.99 20.13
N GLU A 247 11.75 3.02 19.41
CA GLU A 247 11.30 4.41 19.55
C GLU A 247 10.49 4.83 18.32
N GLY A 248 9.21 5.14 18.53
CA GLY A 248 8.31 5.70 17.51
C GLY A 248 8.73 7.12 17.07
N LEU A 249 8.03 7.63 16.09
CA LEU A 249 8.14 9.02 15.67
C LEU A 249 7.52 9.91 16.76
N GLY A 250 8.22 10.77 17.38
CA GLY A 250 7.81 11.80 18.31
C GLY A 250 6.28 12.06 18.50
N GLN A 251 5.88 13.31 18.67
CA GLN A 251 4.47 13.65 18.87
C GLN A 251 3.67 13.45 17.56
N VAL A 252 2.50 12.79 17.68
CA VAL A 252 1.60 12.45 16.58
C VAL A 252 0.31 13.28 16.69
N PHE A 253 -0.19 13.79 15.57
CA PHE A 253 -1.38 14.62 15.49
C PHE A 253 -2.40 14.04 14.52
N ARG A 254 -3.66 13.94 14.93
CA ARG A 254 -4.75 13.43 14.11
C ARG A 254 -5.33 14.53 13.23
N PHE A 255 -5.71 14.16 12.00
CA PHE A 255 -6.31 15.09 11.04
C PHE A 255 -7.18 14.35 10.02
N ARG A 256 -8.03 15.08 9.31
CA ARG A 256 -8.77 14.60 8.14
C ARG A 256 -8.30 15.24 6.85
N LYS A 257 -7.96 16.53 6.89
CA LYS A 257 -7.46 17.25 5.73
C LYS A 257 -6.41 18.26 6.15
N VAL A 258 -5.26 18.20 5.51
CA VAL A 258 -4.16 19.13 5.73
C VAL A 258 -3.43 19.40 4.42
N SER A 259 -3.10 20.67 4.18
CA SER A 259 -2.20 21.07 3.09
C SER A 259 -0.82 21.34 3.67
N VAL A 260 0.20 20.89 2.96
CA VAL A 260 1.60 21.11 3.29
C VAL A 260 2.30 21.89 2.20
N THR A 261 2.92 22.99 2.55
CA THR A 261 3.87 23.70 1.69
C THR A 261 5.27 23.52 2.24
N ALA A 262 6.28 23.54 1.38
CA ALA A 262 7.69 23.43 1.80
C ALA A 262 8.59 24.32 0.95
N ARG A 263 9.66 24.81 1.57
CA ARG A 263 10.72 25.60 0.92
C ARG A 263 12.09 25.07 1.35
N PRO A 264 12.92 24.58 0.37
CA PRO A 264 12.58 24.38 -1.03
C PRO A 264 11.47 23.34 -1.22
N ARG A 265 10.87 23.28 -2.42
CA ARG A 265 9.86 22.24 -2.77
C ARG A 265 10.51 20.86 -2.71
N VAL A 266 9.89 19.95 -1.98
CA VAL A 266 10.37 18.57 -1.75
C VAL A 266 9.45 17.54 -2.38
N ARG A 267 9.99 16.36 -2.66
CA ARG A 267 9.25 15.23 -3.23
C ARG A 267 8.20 14.71 -2.25
N VAL A 268 7.09 14.24 -2.80
CA VAL A 268 5.94 13.67 -2.09
C VAL A 268 5.69 12.26 -2.65
N TYR A 269 5.55 11.31 -1.76
CA TYR A 269 5.32 9.91 -2.08
C TYR A 269 4.00 9.43 -1.49
N ALA A 270 3.26 8.63 -2.23
CA ALA A 270 2.10 7.86 -1.77
C ALA A 270 2.57 6.40 -1.65
N ASP A 271 2.70 5.90 -0.43
CA ASP A 271 3.43 4.66 -0.13
C ASP A 271 4.85 4.71 -0.73
N ASN A 272 5.18 3.86 -1.70
CA ASN A 272 6.46 3.86 -2.40
C ASN A 272 6.47 4.67 -3.71
N MET A 273 5.36 5.26 -4.11
CA MET A 273 5.16 5.89 -5.42
C MET A 273 5.37 7.40 -5.36
N LEU A 274 6.29 7.95 -6.18
CA LEU A 274 6.48 9.39 -6.33
C LEU A 274 5.25 10.02 -7.00
N VAL A 275 4.57 10.93 -6.30
CA VAL A 275 3.35 11.60 -6.78
C VAL A 275 3.53 13.10 -7.03
N GLY A 276 4.75 13.59 -6.95
CA GLY A 276 5.08 14.97 -7.26
C GLY A 276 5.92 15.66 -6.20
N ARG A 277 5.71 16.97 -6.06
CA ARG A 277 6.40 17.82 -5.09
C ARG A 277 5.39 18.70 -4.36
N THR A 278 5.78 19.17 -3.16
CA THR A 278 4.99 20.18 -2.44
C THR A 278 4.75 21.44 -3.29
N PRO A 279 3.61 22.17 -3.16
CA PRO A 279 2.58 21.93 -2.16
C PRO A 279 1.80 20.65 -2.41
N ALA A 280 1.30 20.03 -1.33
CA ALA A 280 0.48 18.84 -1.39
C ALA A 280 -0.68 18.93 -0.39
N THR A 281 -1.81 18.33 -0.74
CA THR A 281 -2.95 18.22 0.16
C THR A 281 -3.18 16.74 0.47
N VAL A 282 -3.21 16.41 1.75
CA VAL A 282 -3.44 15.06 2.27
C VAL A 282 -4.83 15.01 2.91
N THR A 283 -5.61 14.00 2.53
CA THR A 283 -7.00 13.84 2.99
C THR A 283 -7.24 12.41 3.44
N ALA A 284 -8.00 12.24 4.52
CA ALA A 284 -8.58 10.96 4.92
C ALA A 284 -9.86 10.70 4.11
N GLU A 285 -9.82 9.73 3.21
CA GLU A 285 -10.97 9.30 2.43
C GLU A 285 -11.72 8.21 3.20
N VAL A 286 -12.69 8.64 4.00
CA VAL A 286 -13.51 7.73 4.82
C VAL A 286 -14.39 6.88 3.92
N SER A 287 -14.44 5.57 4.18
CA SER A 287 -15.21 4.61 3.38
C SER A 287 -14.74 4.47 1.93
N ALA A 288 -13.46 4.73 1.66
CA ALA A 288 -12.87 4.69 0.32
C ALA A 288 -12.95 3.30 -0.34
N VAL A 289 -12.88 2.24 0.44
CA VAL A 289 -12.99 0.86 -0.06
C VAL A 289 -13.68 -0.02 1.00
N LYS A 290 -14.30 -1.12 0.56
CA LYS A 290 -14.87 -2.15 1.45
C LYS A 290 -13.94 -3.34 1.53
N VAL A 291 -13.39 -3.62 2.71
CA VAL A 291 -12.57 -4.82 2.95
C VAL A 291 -13.37 -5.85 3.73
N ILE A 292 -13.22 -7.13 3.38
CA ILE A 292 -13.84 -8.24 4.10
C ILE A 292 -13.06 -8.48 5.38
N LEU A 293 -13.69 -8.20 6.50
CA LEU A 293 -13.11 -8.30 7.84
C LEU A 293 -13.92 -9.25 8.71
N PRO A 294 -13.42 -9.68 9.86
CA PRO A 294 -14.19 -10.47 10.83
C PRO A 294 -15.54 -9.83 11.16
N PRO A 295 -16.55 -10.63 11.46
CA PRO A 295 -17.90 -10.15 11.75
C PRO A 295 -17.96 -9.21 12.95
#